data_99324b909efd6b2f6dd3b7f01e4da695
#
_entry.id   99324b909efd6b2f6dd3b7f01e4da695
#
_cell.length_a   1.000
_cell.length_b   1.000
_cell.length_c   1.000
_cell.angle_alpha   90.00
_cell.angle_beta   90.00
_cell.angle_gamma   90.00
#
_symmetry.space_group_name_H-M   'P 1'
#
loop_
_entity.id
_entity.type
_entity.pdbx_description
1 polymer ?
#
loop_
_entity_poly.entity_id
_entity_poly.type
_entity_poly.pdbx_seq_one_letter_code
_entity_poly.pdbx_strand_id
1 'polypeptide(L)'
;MKNIKWLFFDLGHTLVNEDVSQRKRIENAVSYLNSVSVSVTYEQFYHEVQNASRNFKSPFITAFSKFSHDDVFIPYPAEFEVLYDDTVPVLSALKNKYDLAVIANQFAGTDKRLKNFGIYDDFKFVLASSDVGVSKPNPVIFKTALEKAGCWLLRLRGLYDRRQN
;
A
#
# COMPACT_ATOMS: atom_id res chain seq x y z
N MET A 1 -9.35 -30.33 2.89
CA MET A 1 -9.30 -28.84 2.90
C MET A 1 -7.92 -28.42 2.42
N LYS A 2 -7.79 -27.44 1.49
CA LYS A 2 -6.47 -26.93 1.10
C LYS A 2 -5.88 -26.19 2.29
N ASN A 3 -4.71 -26.61 2.80
CA ASN A 3 -4.03 -25.90 3.87
C ASN A 3 -3.54 -24.55 3.35
N ILE A 4 -4.09 -23.47 3.88
CA ILE A 4 -3.56 -22.11 3.69
C ILE A 4 -2.25 -22.03 4.44
N LYS A 5 -1.18 -21.62 3.75
CA LYS A 5 0.15 -21.45 4.34
C LYS A 5 0.53 -19.98 4.49
N TRP A 6 0.14 -19.14 3.54
CA TRP A 6 0.51 -17.73 3.46
C TRP A 6 -0.71 -16.81 3.60
N LEU A 7 -0.52 -15.70 4.31
CA LEU A 7 -1.44 -14.57 4.33
C LEU A 7 -0.69 -13.33 3.85
N PHE A 8 -1.29 -12.62 2.90
CA PHE A 8 -0.74 -11.38 2.36
C PHE A 8 -1.61 -10.21 2.81
N PHE A 9 -1.00 -9.25 3.47
CA PHE A 9 -1.66 -8.05 3.97
C PHE A 9 -1.40 -6.86 3.05
N ASP A 10 -2.38 -5.99 2.90
CA ASP A 10 -2.15 -4.61 2.54
C ASP A 10 -1.61 -3.85 3.76
N LEU A 11 -1.14 -2.63 3.58
CA LEU A 11 -0.56 -1.83 4.65
C LEU A 11 -1.47 -0.67 5.04
N GLY A 12 -1.61 0.34 4.16
CA GLY A 12 -2.44 1.52 4.43
C GLY A 12 -3.92 1.17 4.54
N HIS A 13 -4.62 1.76 5.50
CA HIS A 13 -6.03 1.48 5.83
C HIS A 13 -6.36 -0.01 6.12
N THR A 14 -5.31 -0.80 6.37
CA THR A 14 -5.44 -2.22 6.75
C THR A 14 -4.71 -2.50 8.06
N LEU A 15 -3.43 -2.21 8.13
CA LEU A 15 -2.59 -2.36 9.33
C LEU A 15 -2.26 -0.99 9.94
N VAL A 16 -2.17 0.03 9.09
CA VAL A 16 -1.82 1.41 9.45
C VAL A 16 -2.97 2.33 9.11
N ASN A 17 -3.40 3.12 10.08
CA ASN A 17 -4.32 4.23 9.88
C ASN A 17 -3.54 5.44 9.32
N GLU A 18 -3.85 5.81 8.11
CA GLU A 18 -3.23 6.91 7.36
C GLU A 18 -4.14 8.16 7.29
N ASP A 19 -5.32 8.16 7.93
CA ASP A 19 -6.35 9.18 7.76
C ASP A 19 -5.85 10.58 8.10
N VAL A 20 -5.16 10.74 9.23
CA VAL A 20 -4.64 12.04 9.68
C VAL A 20 -3.53 12.52 8.75
N SER A 21 -2.62 11.63 8.36
CA SER A 21 -1.52 11.93 7.43
C SER A 21 -2.04 12.37 6.07
N GLN A 22 -3.01 11.63 5.52
CA GLN A 22 -3.62 11.99 4.24
C GLN A 22 -4.36 13.31 4.31
N ARG A 23 -5.15 13.54 5.36
CA ARG A 23 -5.85 14.81 5.57
C ARG A 23 -4.88 15.97 5.60
N LYS A 24 -3.84 15.91 6.42
CA LYS A 24 -2.83 16.95 6.53
C LYS A 24 -2.11 17.22 5.22
N ARG A 25 -1.79 16.17 4.46
CA ARG A 25 -1.18 16.35 3.15
C ARG A 25 -2.08 17.09 2.19
N ILE A 26 -3.39 16.81 2.20
CA ILE A 26 -4.37 17.53 1.38
C ILE A 26 -4.50 18.98 1.85
N GLU A 27 -4.58 19.24 3.15
CA GLU A 27 -4.61 20.59 3.72
C GLU A 27 -3.39 21.42 3.28
N ASN A 28 -2.20 20.82 3.31
CA ASN A 28 -0.97 21.46 2.84
C ASN A 28 -1.01 21.75 1.33
N ALA A 29 -1.52 20.82 0.52
CA ALA A 29 -1.67 21.02 -0.92
C ALA A 29 -2.66 22.17 -1.24
N VAL A 30 -3.81 22.18 -0.58
CA VAL A 30 -4.82 23.23 -0.71
C VAL A 30 -4.26 24.58 -0.29
N SER A 31 -3.54 24.65 0.83
CA SER A 31 -2.89 25.87 1.30
C SER A 31 -1.88 26.40 0.28
N TYR A 32 -1.04 25.51 -0.27
CA TYR A 32 -0.10 25.88 -1.34
C TYR A 32 -0.82 26.43 -2.57
N LEU A 33 -1.81 25.71 -3.11
CA LEU A 33 -2.56 26.11 -4.31
C LEU A 33 -3.21 27.49 -4.13
N ASN A 34 -3.84 27.71 -2.98
CA ASN A 34 -4.45 29.01 -2.69
C ASN A 34 -3.39 30.13 -2.57
N SER A 35 -2.19 29.83 -2.09
CA SER A 35 -1.11 30.82 -2.01
C SER A 35 -0.57 31.29 -3.37
N VAL A 36 -0.73 30.43 -4.41
CA VAL A 36 -0.36 30.73 -5.81
C VAL A 36 -1.60 31.11 -6.65
N SER A 37 -2.66 31.61 -6.00
CA SER A 37 -3.90 32.09 -6.64
C SER A 37 -4.74 31.04 -7.37
N VAL A 38 -4.54 29.75 -7.07
CA VAL A 38 -5.42 28.66 -7.51
C VAL A 38 -6.47 28.40 -6.44
N SER A 39 -7.68 28.91 -6.65
CA SER A 39 -8.78 28.76 -5.66
C SER A 39 -9.31 27.34 -5.67
N VAL A 40 -9.08 26.60 -4.57
CA VAL A 40 -9.53 25.22 -4.38
C VAL A 40 -9.87 24.96 -2.91
N THR A 41 -10.95 24.24 -2.64
CA THR A 41 -11.31 23.79 -1.29
C THR A 41 -10.75 22.40 -1.00
N TYR A 42 -10.74 22.02 0.29
CA TYR A 42 -10.37 20.66 0.71
C TYR A 42 -11.26 19.60 0.02
N GLU A 43 -12.56 19.81 0.00
CA GLU A 43 -13.56 18.91 -0.56
C GLU A 43 -13.34 18.70 -2.05
N GLN A 44 -13.04 19.77 -2.79
CA GLN A 44 -12.74 19.68 -4.23
C GLN A 44 -11.47 18.85 -4.48
N PHE A 45 -10.41 19.12 -3.70
CA PHE A 45 -9.16 18.35 -3.84
C PHE A 45 -9.36 16.88 -3.44
N TYR A 46 -10.04 16.63 -2.32
CA TYR A 46 -10.33 15.27 -1.84
C TYR A 46 -11.19 14.47 -2.82
N HIS A 47 -12.15 15.10 -3.46
CA HIS A 47 -12.94 14.48 -4.53
C HIS A 47 -12.06 13.99 -5.68
N GLU A 48 -11.07 14.77 -6.12
CA GLU A 48 -10.11 14.35 -7.15
C GLU A 48 -9.19 13.24 -6.68
N VAL A 49 -8.79 13.23 -5.41
CA VAL A 49 -8.05 12.11 -4.80
C VAL A 49 -8.86 10.82 -4.87
N GLN A 50 -10.15 10.88 -4.50
CA GLN A 50 -11.04 9.71 -4.59
C GLN A 50 -11.24 9.23 -6.03
N ASN A 51 -11.43 10.15 -6.97
CA ASN A 51 -11.58 9.84 -8.40
C ASN A 51 -10.34 9.13 -8.95
N ALA A 52 -9.15 9.64 -8.62
CA ALA A 52 -7.90 9.03 -9.03
C ALA A 52 -7.73 7.62 -8.45
N SER A 53 -8.07 7.44 -7.17
CA SER A 53 -8.03 6.14 -6.48
C SER A 53 -8.96 5.12 -7.14
N ARG A 54 -10.21 5.48 -7.44
CA ARG A 54 -11.17 4.60 -8.13
C ARG A 54 -10.70 4.17 -9.52
N ASN A 55 -9.89 4.99 -10.18
CA ASN A 55 -9.30 4.71 -11.49
C ASN A 55 -7.88 4.11 -11.41
N PHE A 56 -7.46 3.62 -10.23
CA PHE A 56 -6.16 2.99 -9.98
C PHE A 56 -4.96 3.86 -10.39
N LYS A 57 -5.12 5.18 -10.35
CA LYS A 57 -4.05 6.15 -10.58
C LYS A 57 -3.39 6.51 -9.25
N SER A 58 -2.23 7.18 -9.30
CA SER A 58 -1.60 7.76 -8.11
C SER A 58 -2.51 8.85 -7.51
N PRO A 59 -3.18 8.63 -6.36
CA PRO A 59 -4.30 9.48 -5.97
C PRO A 59 -3.91 10.94 -5.78
N PHE A 60 -2.87 11.20 -4.97
CA PHE A 60 -2.46 12.56 -4.64
C PHE A 60 -1.86 13.30 -5.85
N ILE A 61 -0.94 12.66 -6.58
CA ILE A 61 -0.27 13.29 -7.73
C ILE A 61 -1.29 13.61 -8.82
N THR A 62 -2.20 12.68 -9.12
CA THR A 62 -3.24 12.88 -10.13
C THR A 62 -4.20 13.99 -9.73
N ALA A 63 -4.59 14.07 -8.44
CA ALA A 63 -5.43 15.15 -7.95
C ALA A 63 -4.72 16.50 -8.04
N PHE A 64 -3.45 16.59 -7.60
CA PHE A 64 -2.66 17.82 -7.66
C PHE A 64 -2.53 18.35 -9.09
N SER A 65 -2.24 17.47 -10.06
CA SER A 65 -2.10 17.82 -11.49
C SER A 65 -3.39 18.34 -12.14
N LYS A 66 -4.55 18.21 -11.47
CA LYS A 66 -5.81 18.84 -11.94
C LYS A 66 -5.85 20.33 -11.66
N PHE A 67 -5.15 20.79 -10.65
CA PHE A 67 -5.18 22.17 -10.16
C PHE A 67 -3.93 22.95 -10.53
N SER A 68 -2.77 22.29 -10.58
CA SER A 68 -1.50 22.90 -10.97
C SER A 68 -0.59 21.90 -11.67
N HIS A 69 0.27 22.44 -12.55
CA HIS A 69 1.38 21.73 -13.18
C HIS A 69 2.73 22.14 -12.60
N ASP A 70 2.73 22.87 -11.47
CA ASP A 70 3.95 23.25 -10.78
C ASP A 70 4.70 22.01 -10.28
N ASP A 71 6.00 22.01 -10.47
CA ASP A 71 6.88 20.98 -9.92
C ASP A 71 7.18 21.30 -8.45
N VAL A 72 6.17 21.06 -7.59
CA VAL A 72 6.26 21.29 -6.16
C VAL A 72 6.13 19.98 -5.39
N PHE A 73 7.00 19.78 -4.42
CA PHE A 73 6.93 18.63 -3.53
C PHE A 73 6.10 18.96 -2.28
N ILE A 74 4.95 18.34 -2.15
CA ILE A 74 4.14 18.38 -0.92
C ILE A 74 4.45 17.10 -0.11
N PRO A 75 5.18 17.22 1.01
CA PRO A 75 5.59 16.06 1.78
C PRO A 75 4.40 15.31 2.36
N TYR A 76 4.57 14.01 2.48
CA TYR A 76 3.62 13.16 3.20
C TYR A 76 4.00 13.14 4.68
N PRO A 77 3.13 13.60 5.60
CA PRO A 77 3.44 13.71 7.02
C PRO A 77 3.25 12.37 7.73
N ALA A 78 4.20 11.45 7.55
CA ALA A 78 4.14 10.09 8.07
C ALA A 78 4.14 10.00 9.62
N GLU A 79 4.52 11.07 10.31
CA GLU A 79 4.55 11.18 11.77
C GLU A 79 3.15 11.11 12.42
N PHE A 80 2.09 11.27 11.63
CA PHE A 80 0.71 11.15 12.11
C PHE A 80 0.08 9.78 11.83
N GLU A 81 0.83 8.85 11.29
CA GLU A 81 0.37 7.48 11.12
C GLU A 81 0.40 6.72 12.44
N VAL A 82 -0.60 5.87 12.63
CA VAL A 82 -0.68 4.97 13.78
C VAL A 82 -1.13 3.59 13.33
N LEU A 83 -0.77 2.55 14.06
CA LEU A 83 -1.38 1.23 13.86
C LEU A 83 -2.84 1.26 14.27
N TYR A 84 -3.69 0.45 13.62
CA TYR A 84 -4.99 0.14 14.19
C TYR A 84 -4.82 -0.67 15.49
N ASP A 85 -5.74 -0.52 16.43
CA ASP A 85 -5.65 -1.12 17.77
C ASP A 85 -5.57 -2.65 17.73
N ASP A 86 -6.18 -3.27 16.73
CA ASP A 86 -6.19 -4.72 16.54
C ASP A 86 -5.01 -5.26 15.71
N THR A 87 -4.19 -4.39 15.11
CA THR A 87 -3.08 -4.82 14.23
C THR A 87 -2.12 -5.76 14.96
N VAL A 88 -1.57 -5.35 16.09
CA VAL A 88 -0.58 -6.16 16.84
C VAL A 88 -1.20 -7.46 17.38
N PRO A 89 -2.38 -7.44 18.03
CA PRO A 89 -3.05 -8.68 18.46
C PRO A 89 -3.31 -9.66 17.32
N VAL A 90 -3.79 -9.18 16.17
CA VAL A 90 -4.10 -10.04 15.00
C VAL A 90 -2.82 -10.64 14.42
N LEU A 91 -1.77 -9.85 14.18
CA LEU A 91 -0.49 -10.35 13.67
C LEU A 91 0.11 -11.38 14.61
N SER A 92 0.10 -11.13 15.92
CA SER A 92 0.61 -12.07 16.94
C SER A 92 -0.14 -13.40 16.95
N ALA A 93 -1.46 -13.39 16.72
CA ALA A 93 -2.26 -14.59 16.65
C ALA A 93 -2.02 -15.40 15.36
N LEU A 94 -1.72 -14.71 14.25
CA LEU A 94 -1.61 -15.32 12.92
C LEU A 94 -0.20 -15.84 12.61
N LYS A 95 0.86 -15.13 13.03
CA LYS A 95 2.26 -15.48 12.69
C LYS A 95 2.71 -16.86 13.18
N ASN A 96 2.03 -17.41 14.21
CA ASN A 96 2.30 -18.75 14.73
C ASN A 96 1.64 -19.86 13.88
N LYS A 97 0.73 -19.50 12.98
CA LYS A 97 -0.06 -20.46 12.17
C LYS A 97 0.22 -20.33 10.68
N TYR A 98 0.63 -19.14 10.24
CA TYR A 98 0.81 -18.79 8.84
C TYR A 98 2.12 -18.03 8.63
N ASP A 99 2.70 -18.16 7.45
CA ASP A 99 3.71 -17.24 6.97
C ASP A 99 3.01 -15.94 6.53
N LEU A 100 3.42 -14.81 7.10
CA LEU A 100 2.82 -13.51 6.80
C LEU A 100 3.71 -12.72 5.86
N ALA A 101 3.13 -11.95 4.95
CA ALA A 101 3.84 -11.02 4.08
C ALA A 101 2.98 -9.78 3.79
N VAL A 102 3.62 -8.69 3.38
CA VAL A 102 2.94 -7.47 2.96
C VAL A 102 3.05 -7.32 1.44
N ILE A 103 1.95 -6.93 0.77
CA ILE A 103 1.91 -6.46 -0.61
C ILE A 103 1.19 -5.10 -0.62
N ALA A 104 1.93 -4.01 -0.79
CA ALA A 104 1.39 -2.67 -0.65
C ALA A 104 1.75 -1.74 -1.81
N ASN A 105 0.83 -0.83 -2.17
CA ASN A 105 1.11 0.29 -3.07
C ASN A 105 1.79 1.40 -2.27
N GLN A 106 3.10 1.27 -2.07
CA GLN A 106 3.89 2.13 -1.20
C GLN A 106 5.22 2.54 -1.86
N PHE A 107 5.80 3.61 -1.34
CA PHE A 107 7.10 4.12 -1.74
C PHE A 107 8.24 3.32 -1.12
N ALA A 108 9.47 3.59 -1.56
CA ALA A 108 10.68 3.04 -0.95
C ALA A 108 10.77 3.39 0.54
N GLY A 109 11.28 2.46 1.35
CA GLY A 109 11.39 2.64 2.81
C GLY A 109 10.21 2.09 3.61
N THR A 110 9.30 1.34 2.99
CA THR A 110 8.19 0.65 3.67
C THR A 110 8.69 -0.28 4.77
N ASP A 111 9.81 -0.96 4.58
CA ASP A 111 10.47 -1.80 5.57
C ASP A 111 10.89 -1.01 6.82
N LYS A 112 11.50 0.18 6.63
CA LYS A 112 11.86 1.08 7.72
C LYS A 112 10.63 1.56 8.50
N ARG A 113 9.55 1.88 7.78
CA ARG A 113 8.27 2.29 8.38
C ARG A 113 7.70 1.20 9.27
N LEU A 114 7.67 -0.07 8.80
CA LEU A 114 7.22 -1.21 9.60
C LEU A 114 8.10 -1.50 10.80
N LYS A 115 9.43 -1.27 10.69
CA LYS A 115 10.36 -1.36 11.83
C LYS A 115 10.05 -0.30 12.89
N ASN A 116 9.75 0.92 12.49
CA ASN A 116 9.36 1.99 13.41
C ASN A 116 8.06 1.64 14.16
N PHE A 117 7.14 0.92 13.55
CA PHE A 117 5.93 0.39 14.20
C PHE A 117 6.17 -0.88 15.02
N GLY A 118 7.36 -1.48 14.96
CA GLY A 118 7.68 -2.72 15.69
C GLY A 118 7.01 -3.98 15.16
N ILE A 119 6.48 -3.97 13.92
CA ILE A 119 5.76 -5.09 13.30
C ILE A 119 6.49 -5.72 12.11
N TYR A 120 7.68 -5.22 11.75
CA TYR A 120 8.43 -5.72 10.60
C TYR A 120 8.76 -7.21 10.70
N ASP A 121 9.19 -7.66 11.89
CA ASP A 121 9.64 -9.03 12.14
C ASP A 121 8.50 -10.05 12.18
N ASP A 122 7.25 -9.59 12.14
CA ASP A 122 6.08 -10.47 12.00
C ASP A 122 5.92 -10.99 10.57
N PHE A 123 6.59 -10.37 9.58
CA PHE A 123 6.48 -10.71 8.18
C PHE A 123 7.74 -11.39 7.64
N LYS A 124 7.55 -12.43 6.82
CA LYS A 124 8.65 -13.10 6.09
C LYS A 124 9.27 -12.20 5.03
N PHE A 125 8.46 -11.33 4.43
CA PHE A 125 8.93 -10.27 3.54
C PHE A 125 7.87 -9.17 3.39
N VAL A 126 8.34 -8.02 2.97
CA VAL A 126 7.53 -6.86 2.57
C VAL A 126 7.79 -6.60 1.10
N LEU A 127 6.73 -6.40 0.31
CA LEU A 127 6.81 -6.09 -1.10
C LEU A 127 6.04 -4.80 -1.38
N ALA A 128 6.77 -3.72 -1.56
CA ALA A 128 6.19 -2.43 -1.97
C ALA A 128 6.15 -2.31 -3.50
N SER A 129 5.20 -1.53 -4.02
CA SER A 129 5.12 -1.25 -5.46
C SER A 129 6.38 -0.60 -6.02
N SER A 130 7.08 0.19 -5.21
CA SER A 130 8.39 0.76 -5.55
C SER A 130 9.47 -0.28 -5.85
N ASP A 131 9.41 -1.46 -5.19
CA ASP A 131 10.40 -2.52 -5.35
C ASP A 131 10.22 -3.29 -6.67
N VAL A 132 9.00 -3.27 -7.21
CA VAL A 132 8.60 -4.03 -8.41
C VAL A 132 8.43 -3.12 -9.63
N GLY A 133 8.28 -1.81 -9.41
CA GLY A 133 8.00 -0.84 -10.46
C GLY A 133 6.55 -0.86 -10.96
N VAL A 134 5.67 -1.64 -10.33
CA VAL A 134 4.23 -1.70 -10.65
C VAL A 134 3.39 -1.78 -9.39
N SER A 135 2.20 -1.17 -9.45
CA SER A 135 1.25 -1.10 -8.33
C SER A 135 0.10 -2.12 -8.50
N LYS A 136 -0.51 -2.54 -7.39
CA LYS A 136 -1.81 -3.21 -7.42
C LYS A 136 -2.82 -2.31 -8.17
N PRO A 137 -3.68 -2.87 -9.03
CA PRO A 137 -4.01 -4.27 -9.22
C PRO A 137 -3.18 -5.01 -10.29
N ASN A 138 -2.04 -4.48 -10.75
CA ASN A 138 -1.23 -5.14 -11.77
C ASN A 138 -0.85 -6.56 -11.29
N PRO A 139 -1.10 -7.62 -12.09
CA PRO A 139 -0.84 -9.00 -11.70
C PRO A 139 0.65 -9.31 -11.44
N VAL A 140 1.56 -8.50 -11.95
CA VAL A 140 3.01 -8.70 -11.77
C VAL A 140 3.38 -8.65 -10.29
N ILE A 141 2.85 -7.67 -9.52
CA ILE A 141 3.18 -7.56 -8.09
C ILE A 141 2.73 -8.80 -7.30
N PHE A 142 1.56 -9.37 -7.64
CA PHE A 142 1.08 -10.60 -7.00
C PHE A 142 1.89 -11.84 -7.40
N LYS A 143 2.31 -11.92 -8.68
CA LYS A 143 3.19 -13.00 -9.15
C LYS A 143 4.52 -12.97 -8.42
N THR A 144 5.15 -11.80 -8.31
CA THR A 144 6.40 -11.60 -7.57
C THR A 144 6.25 -12.02 -6.10
N ALA A 145 5.14 -11.67 -5.46
CA ALA A 145 4.87 -12.09 -4.08
C ALA A 145 4.73 -13.62 -3.96
N LEU A 146 4.01 -14.25 -4.88
CA LEU A 146 3.85 -15.72 -4.90
C LEU A 146 5.17 -16.45 -5.18
N GLU A 147 6.04 -15.90 -6.02
CA GLU A 147 7.38 -16.41 -6.27
C GLU A 147 8.25 -16.33 -5.01
N LYS A 148 8.26 -15.18 -4.33
CA LYS A 148 8.95 -15.00 -3.04
C LYS A 148 8.43 -15.97 -1.96
N ALA A 149 7.14 -16.24 -1.96
CA ALA A 149 6.49 -17.18 -1.05
C ALA A 149 6.72 -18.66 -1.41
N GLY A 150 7.38 -18.97 -2.53
CA GLY A 150 7.55 -20.34 -3.03
C GLY A 150 6.24 -21.03 -3.48
N CYS A 151 5.15 -20.25 -3.61
CA CYS A 151 3.82 -20.80 -3.95
C CYS A 151 3.63 -21.04 -5.44
N TRP A 152 4.40 -20.40 -6.30
CA TRP A 152 4.26 -20.47 -7.75
C TRP A 152 4.60 -21.87 -8.31
N LEU A 153 5.63 -22.51 -7.78
CA LEU A 153 6.06 -23.85 -8.19
C LEU A 153 5.01 -24.95 -7.94
N LEU A 154 4.19 -24.81 -6.91
CA LEU A 154 3.15 -25.78 -6.59
C LEU A 154 2.00 -25.78 -7.60
N ARG A 155 1.69 -24.64 -8.23
CA ARG A 155 0.63 -24.54 -9.22
C ARG A 155 1.06 -25.07 -10.59
N LEU A 156 2.33 -24.91 -10.96
CA LEU A 156 2.88 -25.47 -12.19
C LEU A 156 3.00 -27.00 -12.11
N ARG A 157 3.41 -27.55 -10.97
CA ARG A 157 3.41 -29.01 -10.75
C ARG A 157 1.99 -29.59 -10.87
N GLY A 158 1.00 -29.01 -10.20
CA GLY A 158 -0.38 -29.49 -10.28
C GLY A 158 -1.06 -29.34 -11.65
N LEU A 159 -0.55 -28.49 -12.55
CA LEU A 159 -0.99 -28.38 -13.95
C LEU A 159 -0.24 -29.37 -14.86
N TYR A 160 1.01 -29.69 -14.53
CA TYR A 160 1.81 -30.64 -15.25
C TYR A 160 1.31 -32.09 -15.01
N ASP A 161 1.03 -32.41 -13.73
CA ASP A 161 0.50 -33.75 -13.36
C ASP A 161 -0.91 -34.01 -13.92
N ARG A 162 -1.71 -33.01 -14.19
CA ARG A 162 -3.05 -33.15 -14.79
C ARG A 162 -3.03 -33.37 -16.32
N ARG A 163 -1.89 -33.19 -16.99
CA ARG A 163 -1.75 -33.42 -18.43
C ARG A 163 -1.14 -34.78 -18.75
N GLN A 164 -0.79 -35.56 -17.71
CA GLN A 164 -0.22 -36.91 -17.86
C GLN A 164 -1.21 -38.02 -17.45
N ASN A 165 -2.43 -37.64 -17.01
CA ASN A 165 -3.56 -38.53 -16.77
C ASN A 165 -4.73 -38.17 -17.72
#